data_ee8fdc4f3a62ba48a4b9a73c7a4c1593
#
_entry.id   ee8fdc4f3a62ba48a4b9a73c7a4c1593
#
_cell.length_a   1.000
_cell.length_b   1.000
_cell.length_c   1.000
_cell.angle_alpha   90.00
_cell.angle_beta   90.00
_cell.angle_gamma   90.00
#
_symmetry.space_group_name_H-M   'P 1'
#
loop_
_entity.id
_entity.type
_entity.pdbx_description
1 polymer ?
#
loop_
_entity_poly.entity_id
_entity_poly.type
_entity_poly.pdbx_seq_one_letter_code
_entity_poly.pdbx_strand_id
1 'polypeptide(L)'
;MLNAVLAIGAIRLSQLGHCCPPEMLHYSIKQSNIASEALSKVVAEMLENNTVDWKTALLGSIVLLAIEVLHGNEAGALLHFRGGSSILKSLANEGPRMKGAIGPPNYKHSRNSNATSDEFDEVITAFTRLSIEQYPFIGLHSGGSDNAPTLPSFFETLDEVRNSLNSILSSMYAFIRQWGHQSFKILPRHPLPKVVSARLENLQTTFQNWKHKLNIFLFTRIKMAEDHTRAKILLVHYLVAWVKISTTFFADMLVYDNFLSEFGEIVAISEDIINIDNRNRAISKSPCLTLDIAMAQPLFFVARYCRDGSLRRRAINKMESVGSDGIYNGKTVAIIANWIVETEEGDMAGRAVSEEMRLRDVTFDIHPDAKIATVYAGKKNINGTLDVIHKELALH
;
A
#
# COMPACT_ATOMS: atom_id res chain seq x y z
N MET A 1 22.36 13.50 -0.96
CA MET A 1 22.26 12.30 -1.80
C MET A 1 23.40 11.30 -1.56
N LEU A 2 24.70 11.66 -1.71
CA LEU A 2 25.82 10.72 -1.53
C LEU A 2 25.78 9.97 -0.18
N ASN A 3 25.59 10.68 0.93
CA ASN A 3 25.51 10.08 2.26
C ASN A 3 24.33 9.09 2.41
N ALA A 4 23.21 9.35 1.74
CA ALA A 4 22.08 8.43 1.72
C ALA A 4 22.40 7.15 0.94
N VAL A 5 23.08 7.25 -0.20
CA VAL A 5 23.56 6.08 -0.97
C VAL A 5 24.57 5.28 -0.16
N LEU A 6 25.49 5.96 0.55
CA LEU A 6 26.45 5.31 1.45
C LEU A 6 25.76 4.60 2.63
N ALA A 7 24.70 5.20 3.19
CA ALA A 7 23.89 4.56 4.24
C ALA A 7 23.22 3.28 3.74
N ILE A 8 22.56 3.33 2.59
CA ILE A 8 21.93 2.16 1.96
C ILE A 8 22.96 1.07 1.67
N GLY A 9 24.12 1.43 1.10
CA GLY A 9 25.22 0.49 0.82
C GLY A 9 25.75 -0.18 2.08
N ALA A 10 25.93 0.58 3.16
CA ALA A 10 26.42 0.06 4.44
C ALA A 10 25.41 -0.87 5.12
N ILE A 11 24.10 -0.54 5.07
CA ILE A 11 23.03 -1.42 5.56
C ILE A 11 23.04 -2.74 4.79
N ARG A 12 23.11 -2.67 3.46
CA ARG A 12 23.17 -3.86 2.61
C ARG A 12 24.35 -4.74 2.94
N LEU A 13 25.55 -4.16 3.10
CA LEU A 13 26.74 -4.91 3.50
C LEU A 13 26.58 -5.54 4.89
N SER A 14 26.00 -4.83 5.86
CA SER A 14 25.77 -5.37 7.21
C SER A 14 24.77 -6.55 7.21
N GLN A 15 23.81 -6.55 6.30
CA GLN A 15 22.81 -7.60 6.15
C GLN A 15 23.31 -8.84 5.38
N LEU A 16 24.32 -8.68 4.52
CA LEU A 16 24.91 -9.81 3.76
C LEU A 16 25.72 -10.81 4.62
N GLY A 17 25.91 -10.54 5.90
CA GLY A 17 26.29 -11.45 6.97
C GLY A 17 27.65 -12.16 6.81
N HIS A 18 28.26 -12.57 7.84
CA HIS A 18 29.42 -13.38 8.18
C HIS A 18 30.76 -12.69 8.36
N CYS A 19 30.98 -11.50 7.82
CA CYS A 19 32.25 -10.76 8.02
C CYS A 19 32.06 -9.25 8.20
N CYS A 20 30.84 -8.73 8.38
CA CYS A 20 30.67 -7.28 8.59
C CYS A 20 30.74 -6.95 10.07
N PRO A 21 31.71 -6.11 10.49
CA PRO A 21 31.81 -5.65 11.86
C PRO A 21 30.55 -4.84 12.27
N PRO A 22 30.15 -4.86 13.56
CA PRO A 22 29.07 -4.03 14.09
C PRO A 22 29.19 -2.54 13.74
N GLU A 23 30.41 -2.11 13.41
CA GLU A 23 30.77 -0.78 12.93
C GLU A 23 30.02 -0.37 11.64
N MET A 24 29.66 -1.32 10.77
CA MET A 24 28.95 -1.01 9.51
C MET A 24 27.50 -0.55 9.76
N LEU A 25 26.83 -1.13 10.74
CA LEU A 25 25.51 -0.65 11.14
C LEU A 25 25.59 0.74 11.77
N HIS A 26 26.59 0.95 12.65
CA HIS A 26 26.85 2.28 13.22
C HIS A 26 27.21 3.31 12.14
N TYR A 27 28.02 2.92 11.15
CA TYR A 27 28.34 3.77 10.02
C TYR A 27 27.09 4.11 9.18
N SER A 28 26.20 3.14 8.93
CA SER A 28 24.98 3.39 8.18
C SER A 28 24.06 4.39 8.89
N ILE A 29 23.86 4.23 10.20
CA ILE A 29 23.07 5.15 11.03
C ILE A 29 23.68 6.56 10.98
N LYS A 30 25.01 6.67 11.11
CA LYS A 30 25.71 7.96 11.02
C LYS A 30 25.50 8.63 9.67
N GLN A 31 25.62 7.90 8.56
CA GLN A 31 25.40 8.44 7.22
C GLN A 31 23.93 8.82 6.97
N SER A 32 23.00 8.05 7.51
CA SER A 32 21.56 8.37 7.49
C SER A 32 21.26 9.69 8.19
N ASN A 33 21.80 9.87 9.41
CA ASN A 33 21.63 11.11 10.18
C ASN A 33 22.22 12.33 9.45
N ILE A 34 23.40 12.18 8.83
CA ILE A 34 24.01 13.25 8.03
C ILE A 34 23.13 13.58 6.81
N ALA A 35 22.57 12.56 6.14
CA ALA A 35 21.70 12.76 5.00
C ALA A 35 20.39 13.47 5.40
N SER A 36 19.79 13.08 6.51
CA SER A 36 18.57 13.69 7.07
C SER A 36 18.80 15.14 7.48
N GLU A 37 19.92 15.43 8.18
CA GLU A 37 20.28 16.78 8.57
C GLU A 37 20.55 17.68 7.36
N ALA A 38 21.26 17.16 6.35
CA ALA A 38 21.51 17.90 5.12
C ALA A 38 20.22 18.21 4.36
N LEU A 39 19.28 17.26 4.28
CA LEU A 39 17.99 17.49 3.65
C LEU A 39 17.17 18.52 4.43
N SER A 40 17.15 18.44 5.76
CA SER A 40 16.45 19.40 6.61
C SER A 40 16.98 20.83 6.43
N LYS A 41 18.32 21.00 6.30
CA LYS A 41 18.93 22.29 5.99
C LYS A 41 18.51 22.83 4.62
N VAL A 42 18.56 21.97 3.60
CA VAL A 42 18.14 22.35 2.24
C VAL A 42 16.66 22.78 2.23
N VAL A 43 15.78 22.05 2.90
CA VAL A 43 14.37 22.41 3.01
C VAL A 43 14.17 23.73 3.76
N ALA A 44 14.90 23.97 4.85
CA ALA A 44 14.87 25.22 5.59
C ALA A 44 15.32 26.41 4.74
N GLU A 45 16.47 26.30 4.06
CA GLU A 45 16.98 27.33 3.14
C GLU A 45 16.01 27.61 1.98
N MET A 46 15.35 26.60 1.46
CA MET A 46 14.33 26.75 0.42
C MET A 46 13.09 27.51 0.92
N LEU A 47 12.66 27.26 2.17
CA LEU A 47 11.56 27.95 2.79
C LEU A 47 11.90 29.43 3.05
N GLU A 48 13.12 29.73 3.54
CA GLU A 48 13.59 31.10 3.78
C GLU A 48 13.70 31.91 2.47
N ASN A 49 14.18 31.28 1.39
CA ASN A 49 14.39 31.93 0.10
C ASN A 49 13.14 31.91 -0.82
N ASN A 50 12.02 31.33 -0.36
CA ASN A 50 10.81 31.17 -1.14
C ASN A 50 11.01 30.40 -2.48
N THR A 51 12.04 29.54 -2.55
CA THR A 51 12.44 28.72 -3.71
C THR A 51 12.33 27.26 -3.36
N VAL A 52 11.12 26.73 -3.26
CA VAL A 52 10.94 25.29 -2.94
C VAL A 52 11.23 24.46 -4.18
N ASP A 53 12.37 23.78 -4.23
CA ASP A 53 12.60 22.69 -5.16
C ASP A 53 11.92 21.40 -4.65
N TRP A 54 10.61 21.30 -4.95
CA TRP A 54 9.80 20.16 -4.57
C TRP A 54 10.37 18.84 -5.08
N LYS A 55 11.12 18.84 -6.18
CA LYS A 55 11.76 17.63 -6.75
C LYS A 55 12.80 17.07 -5.80
N THR A 56 13.70 17.90 -5.32
CA THR A 56 14.73 17.51 -4.33
C THR A 56 14.09 17.05 -3.03
N ALA A 57 13.04 17.72 -2.56
CA ALA A 57 12.32 17.33 -1.34
C ALA A 57 11.61 15.97 -1.50
N LEU A 58 10.98 15.72 -2.64
CA LEU A 58 10.30 14.45 -2.93
C LEU A 58 11.31 13.30 -3.06
N LEU A 59 12.42 13.51 -3.80
CA LEU A 59 13.48 12.53 -3.93
C LEU A 59 14.16 12.23 -2.58
N GLY A 60 14.38 13.27 -1.77
CA GLY A 60 14.90 13.11 -0.41
C GLY A 60 13.97 12.28 0.47
N SER A 61 12.68 12.52 0.40
CA SER A 61 11.68 11.78 1.16
C SER A 61 11.67 10.29 0.82
N ILE A 62 11.76 9.90 -0.47
CA ILE A 62 11.76 8.48 -0.87
C ILE A 62 13.06 7.78 -0.46
N VAL A 63 14.19 8.48 -0.54
CA VAL A 63 15.50 7.92 -0.15
C VAL A 63 15.57 7.71 1.36
N LEU A 64 15.13 8.68 2.15
CA LEU A 64 15.05 8.54 3.61
C LEU A 64 14.06 7.46 4.02
N LEU A 65 12.88 7.38 3.38
CA LEU A 65 11.93 6.30 3.57
C LEU A 65 12.60 4.94 3.35
N ALA A 66 13.34 4.76 2.25
CA ALA A 66 14.04 3.51 1.96
C ALA A 66 15.08 3.15 3.03
N ILE A 67 15.82 4.14 3.57
CA ILE A 67 16.76 3.95 4.66
C ILE A 67 16.06 3.48 5.93
N GLU A 68 14.96 4.14 6.31
CA GLU A 68 14.20 3.80 7.51
C GLU A 68 13.58 2.39 7.41
N VAL A 69 13.06 2.02 6.23
CA VAL A 69 12.57 0.66 5.98
C VAL A 69 13.69 -0.37 6.14
N LEU A 70 14.88 -0.10 5.61
CA LEU A 70 16.05 -0.97 5.76
C LEU A 70 16.53 -1.10 7.20
N HIS A 71 16.38 -0.05 8.01
CA HIS A 71 16.67 -0.08 9.45
C HIS A 71 15.55 -0.76 10.28
N GLY A 72 14.38 -1.04 9.68
CA GLY A 72 13.21 -1.52 10.39
C GLY A 72 12.50 -0.45 11.21
N ASN A 73 12.75 0.83 10.94
CA ASN A 73 12.12 1.96 11.60
C ASN A 73 10.83 2.37 10.88
N GLU A 74 9.74 1.68 11.19
CA GLU A 74 8.42 1.91 10.57
C GLU A 74 7.91 3.34 10.78
N ALA A 75 8.14 3.95 11.93
CA ALA A 75 7.68 5.33 12.18
C ALA A 75 8.45 6.35 11.37
N GLY A 76 9.77 6.22 11.28
CA GLY A 76 10.60 7.07 10.42
C GLY A 76 10.17 6.93 8.96
N ALA A 77 9.94 5.70 8.50
CA ALA A 77 9.44 5.42 7.16
C ALA A 77 8.08 6.10 6.90
N LEU A 78 7.13 5.98 7.83
CA LEU A 78 5.81 6.64 7.76
C LEU A 78 5.92 8.17 7.78
N LEU A 79 6.84 8.73 8.55
CA LEU A 79 7.08 10.18 8.60
C LEU A 79 7.51 10.69 7.23
N HIS A 80 8.51 10.06 6.61
CA HIS A 80 9.01 10.43 5.29
C HIS A 80 7.97 10.19 4.19
N PHE A 81 7.19 9.12 4.30
CA PHE A 81 6.06 8.87 3.39
C PHE A 81 5.00 9.97 3.48
N ARG A 82 4.60 10.38 4.70
CA ARG A 82 3.62 11.46 4.91
C ARG A 82 4.14 12.80 4.37
N GLY A 83 5.43 13.09 4.57
CA GLY A 83 6.10 14.28 4.03
C GLY A 83 6.04 14.33 2.50
N GLY A 84 6.48 13.27 1.82
CA GLY A 84 6.43 13.15 0.36
C GLY A 84 4.99 13.21 -0.19
N SER A 85 4.05 12.54 0.48
CA SER A 85 2.62 12.58 0.11
C SER A 85 2.02 13.99 0.25
N SER A 86 2.46 14.76 1.25
CA SER A 86 2.03 16.16 1.43
C SER A 86 2.53 17.05 0.30
N ILE A 87 3.79 16.86 -0.14
CA ILE A 87 4.34 17.57 -1.30
C ILE A 87 3.50 17.29 -2.55
N LEU A 88 3.19 16.01 -2.83
CA LEU A 88 2.36 15.63 -3.98
C LEU A 88 0.95 16.23 -3.91
N LYS A 89 0.35 16.30 -2.71
CA LYS A 89 -0.94 16.96 -2.51
C LYS A 89 -0.91 18.46 -2.82
N SER A 90 0.13 19.14 -2.36
CA SER A 90 0.31 20.57 -2.62
C SER A 90 0.43 20.84 -4.12
N LEU A 91 1.23 20.04 -4.83
CA LEU A 91 1.37 20.13 -6.29
C LEU A 91 0.06 19.88 -7.04
N ALA A 92 -0.77 18.95 -6.57
CA ALA A 92 -2.07 18.66 -7.17
C ALA A 92 -3.10 19.77 -6.94
N ASN A 93 -3.01 20.50 -5.80
CA ASN A 93 -3.96 21.56 -5.43
C ASN A 93 -3.63 22.94 -6.04
N GLU A 94 -2.36 23.19 -6.35
CA GLU A 94 -1.92 24.50 -6.87
C GLU A 94 -2.27 24.76 -8.33
N GLY A 95 -2.96 23.84 -9.04
CA GLY A 95 -3.50 24.07 -10.39
C GLY A 95 -2.56 24.81 -11.36
N PRO A 96 -2.96 25.18 -12.58
CA PRO A 96 -2.06 25.62 -13.65
C PRO A 96 -1.41 27.02 -13.45
N ARG A 97 -1.21 27.49 -12.23
CA ARG A 97 -0.52 28.77 -11.96
C ARG A 97 1.00 28.70 -12.06
N MET A 98 1.60 27.53 -12.04
CA MET A 98 3.02 27.38 -12.35
C MET A 98 3.22 27.11 -13.84
N LYS A 99 3.35 28.17 -14.63
CA LYS A 99 3.90 28.09 -15.99
C LYS A 99 5.36 27.63 -15.88
N GLY A 100 5.57 26.29 -15.94
CA GLY A 100 6.88 25.65 -15.84
C GLY A 100 6.93 24.45 -14.89
N ALA A 101 5.90 24.19 -14.08
CA ALA A 101 5.79 22.98 -13.28
C ALA A 101 4.70 22.07 -13.86
N ILE A 102 5.07 20.85 -14.09
CA ILE A 102 4.28 19.75 -14.65
C ILE A 102 3.00 19.59 -13.84
N GLY A 103 1.84 19.81 -14.46
CA GLY A 103 0.54 19.44 -13.89
C GLY A 103 0.45 17.93 -13.67
N PRO A 104 -0.57 17.43 -12.92
CA PRO A 104 -0.75 16.01 -12.71
C PRO A 104 -0.73 15.31 -14.06
N PRO A 105 -0.02 14.19 -14.20
CA PRO A 105 0.17 13.55 -15.48
C PRO A 105 -1.17 13.09 -16.05
N ASN A 106 -1.78 13.89 -16.90
CA ASN A 106 -2.65 13.40 -17.94
C ASN A 106 -1.71 12.67 -18.90
N TYR A 107 -1.56 11.37 -18.71
CA TYR A 107 -0.78 10.51 -19.59
C TYR A 107 -1.29 10.57 -21.03
N LYS A 108 -0.94 11.64 -21.71
CA LYS A 108 -0.82 11.61 -23.16
C LYS A 108 0.66 11.42 -23.47
N HIS A 109 1.03 10.22 -23.85
CA HIS A 109 2.30 9.96 -24.50
C HIS A 109 2.53 10.95 -25.64
N SER A 110 3.20 12.05 -25.33
CA SER A 110 3.87 12.86 -26.32
C SER A 110 5.31 12.36 -26.40
N ARG A 111 5.57 11.51 -27.37
CA ARG A 111 6.92 11.11 -27.77
C ARG A 111 7.65 12.33 -28.34
N ASN A 112 8.14 13.23 -27.56
CA ASN A 112 9.23 14.16 -27.92
C ASN A 112 9.39 15.20 -26.81
N SER A 113 10.24 14.93 -25.82
CA SER A 113 11.02 15.96 -25.12
C SER A 113 12.00 15.32 -24.13
N ASN A 114 13.26 15.58 -24.35
CA ASN A 114 14.46 15.55 -23.48
C ASN A 114 14.46 14.75 -22.17
N ALA A 115 15.45 13.90 -22.03
CA ALA A 115 15.81 12.93 -20.99
C ALA A 115 15.72 13.36 -19.49
N THR A 116 15.33 14.58 -19.15
CA THR A 116 15.23 15.07 -17.77
C THR A 116 13.83 15.00 -17.16
N SER A 117 12.79 14.66 -17.93
CA SER A 117 11.42 14.47 -17.43
C SER A 117 11.16 13.05 -16.93
N ASP A 118 11.78 12.05 -17.51
CA ASP A 118 11.50 10.63 -17.24
C ASP A 118 11.88 10.20 -15.81
N GLU A 119 13.02 10.67 -15.26
CA GLU A 119 13.49 10.29 -13.92
C GLU A 119 12.55 10.75 -12.81
N PHE A 120 11.96 11.93 -12.93
CA PHE A 120 10.99 12.43 -11.94
C PHE A 120 9.63 11.79 -12.04
N ASP A 121 9.20 11.39 -13.21
CA ASP A 121 7.97 10.64 -13.42
C ASP A 121 8.04 9.28 -12.71
N GLU A 122 9.22 8.65 -12.66
CA GLU A 122 9.46 7.44 -11.88
C GLU A 122 9.31 7.66 -10.38
N VAL A 123 9.86 8.76 -9.84
CA VAL A 123 9.73 9.09 -8.40
C VAL A 123 8.28 9.36 -8.02
N ILE A 124 7.56 10.15 -8.81
CA ILE A 124 6.12 10.40 -8.62
C ILE A 124 5.35 9.08 -8.69
N THR A 125 5.68 8.23 -9.65
CA THR A 125 5.08 6.91 -9.82
C THR A 125 5.33 6.03 -8.60
N ALA A 126 6.56 6.01 -8.06
CA ALA A 126 6.91 5.26 -6.86
C ALA A 126 6.11 5.73 -5.63
N PHE A 127 6.01 7.06 -5.39
CA PHE A 127 5.17 7.59 -4.32
C PHE A 127 3.69 7.30 -4.51
N THR A 128 3.21 7.35 -5.75
CA THR A 128 1.81 7.00 -6.06
C THR A 128 1.54 5.54 -5.73
N ARG A 129 2.45 4.63 -6.06
CA ARG A 129 2.37 3.21 -5.70
C ARG A 129 2.34 3.03 -4.20
N LEU A 130 3.30 3.61 -3.48
CA LEU A 130 3.32 3.56 -2.02
C LEU A 130 2.03 4.13 -1.40
N SER A 131 1.48 5.21 -1.96
CA SER A 131 0.21 5.79 -1.50
C SER A 131 -0.97 4.83 -1.70
N ILE A 132 -0.98 4.09 -2.81
CA ILE A 132 -2.00 3.08 -3.10
C ILE A 132 -1.91 1.95 -2.08
N GLU A 133 -0.71 1.46 -1.78
CA GLU A 133 -0.47 0.38 -0.82
C GLU A 133 -0.80 0.79 0.61
N GLN A 134 -0.50 2.03 0.97
CA GLN A 134 -0.72 2.54 2.32
C GLN A 134 -2.17 2.97 2.58
N TYR A 135 -2.96 3.19 1.55
CA TYR A 135 -4.34 3.63 1.69
C TYR A 135 -5.19 2.75 2.64
N PRO A 136 -5.10 1.41 2.60
CA PRO A 136 -5.87 0.57 3.50
C PRO A 136 -5.52 0.73 4.98
N PHE A 137 -4.30 1.19 5.29
CA PHE A 137 -3.80 1.37 6.65
C PHE A 137 -4.01 2.80 7.18
N ILE A 138 -3.68 3.80 6.37
CA ILE A 138 -3.62 5.21 6.83
C ILE A 138 -4.55 6.17 6.07
N GLY A 139 -5.27 5.69 5.06
CA GLY A 139 -6.22 6.51 4.29
C GLY A 139 -5.60 7.66 3.47
N LEU A 140 -4.27 7.72 3.37
CA LEU A 140 -3.56 8.77 2.64
C LEU A 140 -3.40 8.37 1.17
N HIS A 141 -4.24 8.90 0.30
CA HIS A 141 -4.05 8.82 -1.14
C HIS A 141 -4.12 10.24 -1.73
N SER A 142 -3.06 10.65 -2.42
CA SER A 142 -2.87 12.03 -2.86
C SER A 142 -3.11 12.25 -4.36
N GLY A 143 -3.56 11.25 -5.09
CA GLY A 143 -3.78 11.36 -6.54
C GLY A 143 -5.04 10.65 -6.98
N GLY A 144 -5.42 10.84 -8.21
CA GLY A 144 -6.47 10.12 -8.90
C GLY A 144 -7.30 11.03 -9.80
N SER A 145 -7.51 10.58 -11.02
CA SER A 145 -8.43 11.22 -11.95
C SER A 145 -9.87 10.87 -11.59
N ASP A 146 -10.76 11.81 -11.82
CA ASP A 146 -12.19 11.59 -11.66
C ASP A 146 -12.79 10.63 -12.68
N ASN A 147 -12.07 10.32 -13.74
CA ASN A 147 -12.49 9.39 -14.78
C ASN A 147 -11.74 8.05 -14.68
N ALA A 148 -12.45 6.96 -14.97
CA ALA A 148 -11.80 5.67 -15.13
C ALA A 148 -10.79 5.73 -16.29
N PRO A 149 -9.58 5.17 -16.12
CA PRO A 149 -8.56 5.20 -17.17
C PRO A 149 -8.96 4.35 -18.36
N THR A 150 -8.55 4.80 -19.54
CA THR A 150 -8.66 3.99 -20.76
C THR A 150 -7.54 2.94 -20.79
N LEU A 151 -7.92 1.70 -21.01
CA LEU A 151 -6.95 0.59 -21.15
C LEU A 151 -6.49 0.45 -22.60
N PRO A 152 -5.23 0.06 -22.86
CA PRO A 152 -4.77 -0.28 -24.19
C PRO A 152 -5.55 -1.49 -24.73
N SER A 153 -5.55 -1.71 -26.03
CA SER A 153 -6.26 -2.83 -26.66
C SER A 153 -5.75 -4.18 -26.14
N PHE A 154 -4.45 -4.31 -25.97
CA PHE A 154 -3.74 -5.44 -25.37
C PHE A 154 -2.49 -4.93 -24.64
N PHE A 155 -1.94 -5.73 -23.73
CA PHE A 155 -0.69 -5.43 -23.05
C PHE A 155 0.50 -6.01 -23.80
N GLU A 156 1.54 -5.22 -23.99
CA GLU A 156 2.80 -5.65 -24.61
C GLU A 156 3.86 -6.00 -23.57
N THR A 157 3.87 -5.27 -22.45
CA THR A 157 4.87 -5.41 -21.40
C THR A 157 4.23 -5.55 -20.01
N LEU A 158 4.97 -6.11 -19.06
CA LEU A 158 4.54 -6.20 -17.68
C LEU A 158 4.40 -4.82 -17.01
N ASP A 159 5.20 -3.84 -17.44
CA ASP A 159 5.11 -2.46 -16.96
C ASP A 159 3.80 -1.78 -17.40
N GLU A 160 3.32 -2.08 -18.62
CA GLU A 160 1.99 -1.61 -19.05
C GLU A 160 0.88 -2.24 -18.21
N VAL A 161 0.97 -3.53 -17.90
CA VAL A 161 0.03 -4.21 -16.99
C VAL A 161 0.02 -3.53 -15.64
N ARG A 162 1.20 -3.28 -15.06
CA ARG A 162 1.37 -2.63 -13.76
C ARG A 162 0.85 -1.19 -13.77
N ASN A 163 1.26 -0.38 -14.73
CA ASN A 163 0.90 1.03 -14.81
C ASN A 163 -0.61 1.22 -15.02
N SER A 164 -1.23 0.37 -15.82
CA SER A 164 -2.68 0.38 -16.02
C SER A 164 -3.44 0.01 -14.73
N LEU A 165 -2.98 -1.00 -13.98
CA LEU A 165 -3.57 -1.34 -12.69
C LEU A 165 -3.44 -0.17 -11.70
N ASN A 166 -2.24 0.42 -11.57
CA ASN A 166 -2.01 1.57 -10.69
C ASN A 166 -2.94 2.74 -11.02
N SER A 167 -3.18 3.00 -12.30
CA SER A 167 -4.10 4.04 -12.75
C SER A 167 -5.55 3.74 -12.34
N ILE A 168 -6.00 2.48 -12.46
CA ILE A 168 -7.33 2.06 -12.02
C ILE A 168 -7.46 2.17 -10.50
N LEU A 169 -6.47 1.69 -9.75
CA LEU A 169 -6.43 1.78 -8.28
C LEU A 169 -6.49 3.23 -7.81
N SER A 170 -5.74 4.12 -8.45
CA SER A 170 -5.74 5.55 -8.18
C SER A 170 -7.13 6.17 -8.36
N SER A 171 -7.79 5.86 -9.48
CA SER A 171 -9.17 6.32 -9.77
C SER A 171 -10.18 5.72 -8.78
N MET A 172 -10.04 4.44 -8.43
CA MET A 172 -10.88 3.78 -7.44
C MET A 172 -10.76 4.44 -6.06
N TYR A 173 -9.55 4.69 -5.57
CA TYR A 173 -9.37 5.31 -4.26
C TYR A 173 -9.84 6.77 -4.24
N ALA A 174 -9.67 7.52 -5.34
CA ALA A 174 -10.25 8.85 -5.48
C ALA A 174 -11.79 8.79 -5.41
N PHE A 175 -12.40 7.83 -6.08
CA PHE A 175 -13.84 7.59 -6.05
C PHE A 175 -14.34 7.20 -4.65
N ILE A 176 -13.66 6.25 -3.98
CA ILE A 176 -14.03 5.83 -2.61
C ILE A 176 -13.91 7.00 -1.63
N ARG A 177 -12.86 7.82 -1.74
CA ARG A 177 -12.69 9.00 -0.88
C ARG A 177 -13.80 10.01 -1.08
N GLN A 178 -14.21 10.23 -2.32
CA GLN A 178 -15.24 11.22 -2.65
C GLN A 178 -16.65 10.76 -2.25
N TRP A 179 -16.96 9.48 -2.49
CA TRP A 179 -18.32 8.96 -2.42
C TRP A 179 -18.51 7.84 -1.41
N GLY A 180 -17.46 7.22 -0.91
CA GLY A 180 -17.52 6.13 0.08
C GLY A 180 -17.91 6.58 1.48
N HIS A 181 -18.45 7.79 1.63
CA HIS A 181 -18.83 8.37 2.91
C HIS A 181 -19.91 7.52 3.59
N GLN A 182 -19.88 7.45 4.92
CA GLN A 182 -20.79 6.63 5.72
C GLN A 182 -22.28 6.94 5.51
N SER A 183 -22.62 8.15 5.05
CA SER A 183 -24.03 8.53 4.79
C SER A 183 -24.72 7.61 3.75
N PHE A 184 -23.98 7.09 2.77
CA PHE A 184 -24.55 6.12 1.82
C PHE A 184 -24.66 4.71 2.40
N LYS A 185 -23.82 4.36 3.38
CA LYS A 185 -23.83 3.06 4.06
C LYS A 185 -24.97 2.93 5.08
N ILE A 186 -25.45 4.05 5.62
CA ILE A 186 -26.48 4.06 6.69
C ILE A 186 -27.90 3.87 6.14
N LEU A 187 -28.12 4.12 4.84
CA LEU A 187 -29.46 4.08 4.24
C LEU A 187 -29.54 3.00 3.13
N PRO A 188 -29.62 1.70 3.48
CA PRO A 188 -29.64 0.62 2.49
C PRO A 188 -30.89 0.62 1.58
N ARG A 189 -31.86 1.51 1.80
CA ARG A 189 -33.11 1.62 1.03
C ARG A 189 -33.10 2.72 -0.03
N HIS A 190 -32.09 3.57 -0.08
CA HIS A 190 -31.99 4.59 -1.11
C HIS A 190 -31.04 4.15 -2.22
N PRO A 191 -31.49 4.18 -3.49
CA PRO A 191 -30.60 3.90 -4.61
C PRO A 191 -29.48 4.94 -4.64
N LEU A 192 -28.28 4.50 -5.02
CA LEU A 192 -27.16 5.41 -5.25
C LEU A 192 -27.54 6.48 -6.28
N PRO A 193 -27.09 7.73 -6.12
CA PRO A 193 -27.25 8.74 -7.16
C PRO A 193 -26.78 8.21 -8.51
N LYS A 194 -27.53 8.48 -9.58
CA LYS A 194 -27.24 7.96 -10.93
C LYS A 194 -25.79 8.19 -11.37
N VAL A 195 -25.21 9.35 -11.04
CA VAL A 195 -23.80 9.67 -11.36
C VAL A 195 -22.84 8.75 -10.61
N VAL A 196 -23.11 8.44 -9.34
CA VAL A 196 -22.29 7.55 -8.52
C VAL A 196 -22.39 6.11 -9.02
N SER A 197 -23.61 5.66 -9.33
CA SER A 197 -23.88 4.33 -9.86
C SER A 197 -23.18 4.11 -11.21
N ALA A 198 -23.36 5.03 -12.16
CA ALA A 198 -22.71 4.95 -13.47
C ALA A 198 -21.18 4.92 -13.37
N ARG A 199 -20.61 5.70 -12.43
CA ARG A 199 -19.16 5.73 -12.22
C ARG A 199 -18.64 4.44 -11.57
N LEU A 200 -19.40 3.88 -10.61
CA LEU A 200 -19.10 2.58 -10.01
C LEU A 200 -19.08 1.49 -11.07
N GLU A 201 -20.12 1.42 -11.91
CA GLU A 201 -20.22 0.45 -13.01
C GLU A 201 -19.07 0.57 -14.01
N ASN A 202 -18.68 1.81 -14.35
CA ASN A 202 -17.55 2.06 -15.24
C ASN A 202 -16.23 1.57 -14.63
N LEU A 203 -15.97 1.84 -13.35
CA LEU A 203 -14.79 1.34 -12.64
C LEU A 203 -14.79 -0.19 -12.59
N GLN A 204 -15.91 -0.82 -12.22
CA GLN A 204 -16.03 -2.28 -12.17
C GLN A 204 -15.78 -2.91 -13.55
N THR A 205 -16.36 -2.34 -14.60
CA THR A 205 -16.12 -2.78 -15.99
C THR A 205 -14.64 -2.64 -16.37
N THR A 206 -13.99 -1.55 -15.96
CA THR A 206 -12.56 -1.33 -16.23
C THR A 206 -11.70 -2.36 -15.51
N PHE A 207 -12.01 -2.72 -14.25
CA PHE A 207 -11.35 -3.80 -13.52
C PHE A 207 -11.50 -5.16 -14.21
N GLN A 208 -12.72 -5.51 -14.64
CA GLN A 208 -12.98 -6.77 -15.35
C GLN A 208 -12.22 -6.84 -16.67
N ASN A 209 -12.22 -5.76 -17.46
CA ASN A 209 -11.46 -5.66 -18.70
C ASN A 209 -9.96 -5.79 -18.49
N TRP A 210 -9.43 -5.20 -17.39
CA TRP A 210 -8.03 -5.34 -17.04
C TRP A 210 -7.68 -6.81 -16.74
N LYS A 211 -8.47 -7.50 -15.92
CA LYS A 211 -8.27 -8.93 -15.61
C LYS A 211 -8.31 -9.79 -16.86
N HIS A 212 -9.26 -9.54 -17.75
CA HIS A 212 -9.35 -10.25 -19.03
C HIS A 212 -8.09 -10.07 -19.89
N LYS A 213 -7.60 -8.83 -20.01
CA LYS A 213 -6.39 -8.51 -20.75
C LYS A 213 -5.13 -9.07 -20.08
N LEU A 214 -5.06 -9.08 -18.75
CA LEU A 214 -3.99 -9.76 -18.01
C LEU A 214 -3.94 -11.25 -18.35
N ASN A 215 -5.08 -11.94 -18.38
CA ASN A 215 -5.13 -13.37 -18.69
C ASN A 215 -4.63 -13.65 -20.13
N ILE A 216 -4.99 -12.81 -21.11
CA ILE A 216 -4.47 -12.90 -22.47
C ILE A 216 -2.95 -12.68 -22.47
N PHE A 217 -2.45 -11.68 -21.76
CA PHE A 217 -1.02 -11.36 -21.66
C PHE A 217 -0.24 -12.53 -21.03
N LEU A 218 -0.74 -13.10 -19.93
CA LEU A 218 -0.15 -14.27 -19.28
C LEU A 218 -0.01 -15.46 -20.23
N PHE A 219 -1.04 -15.71 -21.01
CA PHE A 219 -1.06 -16.83 -21.96
C PHE A 219 -0.17 -16.61 -23.18
N THR A 220 -0.09 -15.36 -23.68
CA THR A 220 0.56 -15.09 -24.99
C THR A 220 1.98 -14.57 -24.90
N ARG A 221 2.35 -13.89 -23.82
CA ARG A 221 3.59 -13.09 -23.75
C ARG A 221 4.57 -13.56 -22.68
N ILE A 222 4.09 -14.06 -21.54
CA ILE A 222 4.99 -14.43 -20.45
C ILE A 222 5.62 -15.81 -20.71
N LYS A 223 6.97 -15.82 -20.72
CA LYS A 223 7.78 -17.03 -20.85
C LYS A 223 8.66 -17.30 -19.63
N MET A 224 8.97 -16.27 -18.85
CA MET A 224 9.88 -16.35 -17.71
C MET A 224 9.11 -16.55 -16.41
N ALA A 225 9.60 -17.42 -15.54
CA ALA A 225 8.97 -17.71 -14.23
C ALA A 225 8.91 -16.47 -13.32
N GLU A 226 9.91 -15.58 -13.42
CA GLU A 226 9.96 -14.33 -12.66
C GLU A 226 8.82 -13.39 -13.04
N ASP A 227 8.54 -13.24 -14.34
CA ASP A 227 7.45 -12.40 -14.83
C ASP A 227 6.08 -12.96 -14.43
N HIS A 228 5.94 -14.30 -14.39
CA HIS A 228 4.76 -14.94 -13.82
C HIS A 228 4.55 -14.57 -12.34
N THR A 229 5.62 -14.56 -11.54
CA THR A 229 5.54 -14.17 -10.13
C THR A 229 5.13 -12.69 -10.00
N ARG A 230 5.73 -11.79 -10.78
CA ARG A 230 5.36 -10.37 -10.80
C ARG A 230 3.90 -10.16 -11.22
N ALA A 231 3.43 -10.89 -12.23
CA ALA A 231 2.04 -10.82 -12.66
C ALA A 231 1.05 -11.36 -11.60
N LYS A 232 1.42 -12.42 -10.88
CA LYS A 232 0.65 -12.94 -9.74
C LYS A 232 0.52 -11.89 -8.61
N ILE A 233 1.59 -11.13 -8.33
CA ILE A 233 1.54 -10.01 -7.38
C ILE A 233 0.47 -9.00 -7.81
N LEU A 234 0.48 -8.58 -9.07
CA LEU A 234 -0.53 -7.65 -9.61
C LEU A 234 -1.96 -8.22 -9.51
N LEU A 235 -2.12 -9.52 -9.74
CA LEU A 235 -3.40 -10.20 -9.59
C LEU A 235 -3.91 -10.16 -8.14
N VAL A 236 -3.05 -10.35 -7.15
CA VAL A 236 -3.42 -10.24 -5.72
C VAL A 236 -3.96 -8.84 -5.40
N HIS A 237 -3.28 -7.79 -5.85
CA HIS A 237 -3.75 -6.41 -5.63
C HIS A 237 -5.03 -6.08 -6.40
N TYR A 238 -5.19 -6.64 -7.59
CA TYR A 238 -6.45 -6.58 -8.32
C TYR A 238 -7.59 -7.22 -7.50
N LEU A 239 -7.39 -8.41 -6.93
CA LEU A 239 -8.42 -9.12 -6.16
C LEU A 239 -8.85 -8.31 -4.92
N VAL A 240 -7.89 -7.75 -4.18
CA VAL A 240 -8.18 -6.86 -3.04
C VAL A 240 -9.01 -5.65 -3.49
N ALA A 241 -8.61 -5.00 -4.58
CA ALA A 241 -9.31 -3.84 -5.10
C ALA A 241 -10.71 -4.18 -5.63
N TRP A 242 -10.83 -5.33 -6.30
CA TRP A 242 -12.12 -5.84 -6.79
C TRP A 242 -13.11 -6.05 -5.65
N VAL A 243 -12.70 -6.76 -4.58
CA VAL A 243 -13.54 -6.94 -3.40
C VAL A 243 -13.90 -5.59 -2.78
N LYS A 244 -12.92 -4.69 -2.64
CA LYS A 244 -13.11 -3.38 -2.02
C LYS A 244 -14.11 -2.50 -2.78
N ILE A 245 -13.97 -2.38 -4.11
CA ILE A 245 -14.89 -1.55 -4.91
C ILE A 245 -16.30 -2.16 -4.96
N SER A 246 -16.39 -3.51 -4.96
CA SER A 246 -17.67 -4.22 -4.98
C SER A 246 -18.43 -4.13 -3.65
N THR A 247 -17.75 -3.85 -2.54
CA THR A 247 -18.34 -3.80 -1.20
C THR A 247 -18.47 -2.38 -0.63
N THR A 248 -17.94 -1.37 -1.31
CA THR A 248 -17.79 0.01 -0.79
C THR A 248 -19.10 0.63 -0.28
N PHE A 249 -20.22 0.36 -0.94
CA PHE A 249 -21.52 0.99 -0.61
C PHE A 249 -22.44 0.10 0.23
N PHE A 250 -21.97 -1.04 0.71
CA PHE A 250 -22.75 -1.90 1.60
C PHE A 250 -22.48 -1.53 3.06
N ALA A 251 -23.55 -1.38 3.83
CA ALA A 251 -23.47 -1.12 5.27
C ALA A 251 -23.19 -2.40 6.06
N ASP A 252 -23.66 -3.52 5.57
CA ASP A 252 -23.52 -4.84 6.16
C ASP A 252 -22.18 -5.48 5.73
N MET A 253 -21.39 -5.90 6.68
CA MET A 253 -20.12 -6.58 6.40
C MET A 253 -20.31 -8.03 5.94
N LEU A 254 -21.52 -8.60 6.05
CA LEU A 254 -21.82 -9.93 5.48
C LEU A 254 -21.66 -9.97 3.96
N VAL A 255 -21.69 -8.82 3.29
CA VAL A 255 -21.42 -8.73 1.85
C VAL A 255 -20.08 -9.35 1.44
N TYR A 256 -19.10 -9.34 2.35
CA TYR A 256 -17.79 -9.96 2.09
C TYR A 256 -17.83 -11.47 1.95
N ASP A 257 -18.88 -12.15 2.42
CA ASP A 257 -19.03 -13.61 2.24
C ASP A 257 -19.20 -14.02 0.79
N ASN A 258 -19.68 -13.12 -0.06
CA ASN A 258 -19.78 -13.36 -1.50
C ASN A 258 -18.41 -13.44 -2.20
N PHE A 259 -17.33 -13.14 -1.50
CA PHE A 259 -15.96 -13.06 -2.03
C PHE A 259 -15.02 -14.10 -1.39
N LEU A 260 -15.58 -15.19 -0.84
CA LEU A 260 -14.78 -16.24 -0.19
C LEU A 260 -13.76 -16.87 -1.17
N SER A 261 -14.13 -16.99 -2.44
CA SER A 261 -13.25 -17.47 -3.51
C SER A 261 -12.05 -16.56 -3.72
N GLU A 262 -12.29 -15.24 -3.79
CA GLU A 262 -11.25 -14.23 -3.95
C GLU A 262 -10.32 -14.19 -2.73
N PHE A 263 -10.85 -14.28 -1.53
CA PHE A 263 -10.03 -14.40 -0.32
C PHE A 263 -9.15 -15.64 -0.34
N GLY A 264 -9.68 -16.79 -0.77
CA GLY A 264 -8.92 -18.03 -0.93
C GLY A 264 -7.80 -17.88 -1.96
N GLU A 265 -8.09 -17.25 -3.11
CA GLU A 265 -7.12 -16.98 -4.18
C GLU A 265 -6.00 -16.03 -3.70
N ILE A 266 -6.35 -14.95 -2.99
CA ILE A 266 -5.37 -14.02 -2.38
C ILE A 266 -4.41 -14.78 -1.46
N VAL A 267 -4.92 -15.60 -0.54
CA VAL A 267 -4.07 -16.35 0.41
C VAL A 267 -3.19 -17.34 -0.33
N ALA A 268 -3.74 -18.14 -1.25
CA ALA A 268 -2.99 -19.15 -1.97
C ALA A 268 -1.84 -18.56 -2.81
N ILE A 269 -2.12 -17.50 -3.56
CA ILE A 269 -1.10 -16.81 -4.37
C ILE A 269 -0.03 -16.16 -3.48
N SER A 270 -0.44 -15.51 -2.38
CA SER A 270 0.50 -14.88 -1.45
C SER A 270 1.40 -15.92 -0.78
N GLU A 271 0.87 -17.10 -0.39
CA GLU A 271 1.65 -18.20 0.14
C GLU A 271 2.72 -18.68 -0.85
N ASP A 272 2.34 -18.86 -2.12
CA ASP A 272 3.28 -19.26 -3.18
C ASP A 272 4.42 -18.25 -3.33
N ILE A 273 4.09 -16.96 -3.42
CA ILE A 273 5.06 -15.86 -3.60
C ILE A 273 6.02 -15.79 -2.41
N ILE A 274 5.50 -15.79 -1.19
CA ILE A 274 6.29 -15.71 0.04
C ILE A 274 7.21 -16.94 0.16
N ASN A 275 6.73 -18.12 -0.21
CA ASN A 275 7.54 -19.34 -0.17
C ASN A 275 8.67 -19.32 -1.22
N ILE A 276 8.44 -18.72 -2.40
CA ILE A 276 9.47 -18.51 -3.43
C ILE A 276 10.51 -17.53 -2.91
N ASP A 277 10.06 -16.38 -2.37
CA ASP A 277 10.94 -15.35 -1.87
C ASP A 277 11.81 -15.84 -0.70
N ASN A 278 11.23 -16.55 0.26
CA ASN A 278 11.95 -17.13 1.38
C ASN A 278 13.02 -18.15 0.91
N ARG A 279 12.71 -18.96 -0.12
CA ARG A 279 13.71 -19.87 -0.72
C ARG A 279 14.84 -19.10 -1.38
N ASN A 280 14.53 -18.04 -2.13
CA ASN A 280 15.51 -17.20 -2.79
C ASN A 280 16.40 -16.47 -1.77
N ARG A 281 15.83 -15.97 -0.68
CA ARG A 281 16.57 -15.36 0.44
C ARG A 281 17.51 -16.34 1.11
N ALA A 282 17.07 -17.58 1.32
CA ALA A 282 17.91 -18.65 1.89
C ALA A 282 19.11 -18.97 1.00
N ILE A 283 18.97 -18.90 -0.33
CA ILE A 283 20.02 -19.18 -1.30
C ILE A 283 20.94 -17.97 -1.46
N SER A 284 20.39 -16.77 -1.68
CA SER A 284 21.16 -15.56 -2.01
C SER A 284 21.76 -14.87 -0.78
N LYS A 285 21.26 -15.18 0.43
CA LYS A 285 21.60 -14.51 1.71
C LYS A 285 21.47 -12.97 1.63
N SER A 286 20.77 -12.45 0.62
CA SER A 286 20.61 -11.04 0.39
C SER A 286 19.19 -10.61 0.76
N PRO A 287 18.99 -9.68 1.71
CA PRO A 287 17.71 -9.08 1.94
C PRO A 287 17.31 -8.28 0.70
N CYS A 288 16.12 -8.55 0.17
CA CYS A 288 15.57 -7.78 -0.92
C CYS A 288 14.70 -6.66 -0.34
N LEU A 289 15.13 -5.41 -0.48
CA LEU A 289 14.24 -4.27 -0.27
C LEU A 289 13.39 -4.16 -1.53
N THR A 290 12.13 -4.52 -1.44
CA THR A 290 11.14 -4.15 -2.44
C THR A 290 10.29 -3.02 -1.86
N LEU A 291 10.43 -1.83 -2.42
CA LEU A 291 9.43 -0.77 -2.31
C LEU A 291 8.28 -1.04 -3.29
N ASP A 292 8.34 -2.15 -3.98
CA ASP A 292 7.26 -2.67 -4.83
C ASP A 292 6.21 -3.39 -3.97
N ILE A 293 5.08 -3.52 -4.51
CA ILE A 293 3.81 -4.06 -4.00
C ILE A 293 3.99 -5.17 -2.94
N ALA A 294 3.69 -4.82 -1.69
CA ALA A 294 3.86 -5.63 -0.50
C ALA A 294 2.76 -6.71 -0.34
N MET A 295 3.09 -7.89 0.18
CA MET A 295 2.14 -8.97 0.43
C MET A 295 1.44 -8.86 1.81
N ALA A 296 2.04 -8.15 2.76
CA ALA A 296 1.45 -7.97 4.09
C ALA A 296 0.06 -7.31 4.03
N GLN A 297 -0.11 -6.31 3.15
CA GLN A 297 -1.38 -5.59 3.00
C GLN A 297 -2.53 -6.48 2.47
N PRO A 298 -2.38 -7.26 1.39
CA PRO A 298 -3.40 -8.20 0.94
C PRO A 298 -3.80 -9.23 2.00
N LEU A 299 -2.83 -9.78 2.70
CA LEU A 299 -3.07 -10.74 3.76
C LEU A 299 -3.80 -10.11 4.96
N PHE A 300 -3.43 -8.88 5.34
CA PHE A 300 -4.15 -8.11 6.36
C PHE A 300 -5.60 -7.85 5.93
N PHE A 301 -5.83 -7.54 4.66
CA PHE A 301 -7.18 -7.36 4.11
C PHE A 301 -8.02 -8.64 4.28
N VAL A 302 -7.45 -9.82 3.99
CA VAL A 302 -8.13 -11.10 4.23
C VAL A 302 -8.42 -11.31 5.72
N ALA A 303 -7.42 -11.15 6.59
CA ALA A 303 -7.58 -11.31 8.04
C ALA A 303 -8.69 -10.41 8.60
N ARG A 304 -8.83 -9.20 8.05
CA ARG A 304 -9.82 -8.21 8.50
C ARG A 304 -11.23 -8.47 7.98
N TYR A 305 -11.39 -8.84 6.71
CA TYR A 305 -12.70 -8.84 6.04
C TYR A 305 -13.28 -10.23 5.78
N CYS A 306 -12.45 -11.26 5.63
CA CYS A 306 -12.93 -12.63 5.53
C CYS A 306 -13.53 -13.10 6.86
N ARG A 307 -14.61 -13.90 6.81
CA ARG A 307 -15.20 -14.50 8.02
C ARG A 307 -14.83 -15.98 8.21
N ASP A 308 -14.17 -16.60 7.24
CA ASP A 308 -13.64 -17.95 7.38
C ASP A 308 -12.42 -17.93 8.30
N GLY A 309 -12.57 -18.56 9.48
CA GLY A 309 -11.52 -18.57 10.50
C GLY A 309 -10.23 -19.29 10.06
N SER A 310 -10.31 -20.25 9.15
CA SER A 310 -9.14 -20.94 8.59
C SER A 310 -8.35 -20.02 7.66
N LEU A 311 -9.01 -19.34 6.74
CA LEU A 311 -8.37 -18.39 5.83
C LEU A 311 -7.75 -17.19 6.59
N ARG A 312 -8.44 -16.68 7.62
CA ARG A 312 -7.91 -15.60 8.46
C ARG A 312 -6.60 -16.00 9.13
N ARG A 313 -6.55 -17.17 9.76
CA ARG A 313 -5.35 -17.67 10.44
C ARG A 313 -4.22 -17.99 9.47
N ARG A 314 -4.53 -18.56 8.30
CA ARG A 314 -3.52 -18.77 7.25
C ARG A 314 -2.91 -17.44 6.80
N ALA A 315 -3.73 -16.40 6.58
CA ALA A 315 -3.26 -15.07 6.22
C ALA A 315 -2.34 -14.49 7.30
N ILE A 316 -2.72 -14.58 8.58
CA ILE A 316 -1.92 -14.10 9.72
C ILE A 316 -0.58 -14.82 9.81
N ASN A 317 -0.57 -16.15 9.78
CA ASN A 317 0.65 -16.95 9.85
C ASN A 317 1.62 -16.61 8.70
N LYS A 318 1.09 -16.29 7.52
CA LYS A 318 1.92 -15.88 6.39
C LYS A 318 2.46 -14.46 6.55
N MET A 319 1.69 -13.53 7.11
CA MET A 319 2.20 -12.18 7.43
C MET A 319 3.41 -12.23 8.36
N GLU A 320 3.39 -13.10 9.39
CA GLU A 320 4.53 -13.27 10.31
C GLU A 320 5.82 -13.66 9.59
N SER A 321 5.71 -14.39 8.48
CA SER A 321 6.86 -14.88 7.70
C SER A 321 7.38 -13.90 6.66
N VAL A 322 6.68 -12.80 6.42
CA VAL A 322 7.03 -11.83 5.35
C VAL A 322 8.26 -10.98 5.71
N GLY A 323 8.46 -10.67 6.99
CA GLY A 323 9.51 -9.74 7.43
C GLY A 323 9.15 -8.29 7.10
N SER A 324 10.16 -7.45 6.78
CA SER A 324 9.93 -6.07 6.33
C SER A 324 9.45 -6.09 4.88
N ASP A 325 8.23 -5.61 4.65
CA ASP A 325 7.54 -5.63 3.38
C ASP A 325 6.90 -4.25 3.12
N GLY A 326 7.53 -3.46 2.30
CA GLY A 326 7.21 -2.05 2.18
C GLY A 326 7.49 -1.27 3.46
N ILE A 327 6.53 -0.46 3.90
CA ILE A 327 6.66 0.39 5.10
C ILE A 327 6.44 -0.41 6.39
N TYR A 328 5.62 -1.46 6.37
CA TYR A 328 5.25 -2.22 7.56
C TYR A 328 6.02 -3.53 7.69
N ASN A 329 6.34 -3.87 8.93
CA ASN A 329 6.83 -5.20 9.26
C ASN A 329 5.64 -6.18 9.32
N GLY A 330 5.76 -7.31 8.62
CA GLY A 330 4.71 -8.33 8.59
C GLY A 330 4.32 -8.86 9.97
N LYS A 331 5.27 -8.97 10.91
CA LYS A 331 4.99 -9.36 12.30
C LYS A 331 4.13 -8.33 13.03
N THR A 332 4.45 -7.03 12.89
CA THR A 332 3.66 -5.94 13.48
C THR A 332 2.22 -6.00 13.00
N VAL A 333 2.02 -6.14 11.69
CA VAL A 333 0.68 -6.19 11.09
C VAL A 333 -0.06 -7.47 11.49
N ALA A 334 0.65 -8.60 11.64
CA ALA A 334 0.09 -9.87 12.10
C ALA A 334 -0.42 -9.79 13.55
N ILE A 335 0.32 -9.12 14.46
CA ILE A 335 -0.11 -8.88 15.85
C ILE A 335 -1.43 -8.09 15.86
N ILE A 336 -1.54 -7.04 15.06
CA ILE A 336 -2.76 -6.25 14.94
C ILE A 336 -3.90 -7.09 14.37
N ALA A 337 -3.64 -7.87 13.31
CA ALA A 337 -4.64 -8.75 12.71
C ALA A 337 -5.14 -9.82 13.68
N ASN A 338 -4.25 -10.40 14.49
CA ASN A 338 -4.60 -11.35 15.53
C ASN A 338 -5.56 -10.75 16.56
N TRP A 339 -5.24 -9.56 17.07
CA TRP A 339 -6.13 -8.86 17.99
C TRP A 339 -7.53 -8.62 17.40
N ILE A 340 -7.60 -8.23 16.11
CA ILE A 340 -8.89 -8.05 15.42
C ILE A 340 -9.68 -9.37 15.43
N VAL A 341 -9.02 -10.47 15.02
CA VAL A 341 -9.66 -11.80 14.93
C VAL A 341 -10.12 -12.27 16.30
N GLU A 342 -9.27 -12.20 17.33
CA GLU A 342 -9.60 -12.63 18.69
C GLU A 342 -10.75 -11.78 19.29
N THR A 343 -10.74 -10.46 19.04
CA THR A 343 -11.80 -9.56 19.53
C THR A 343 -13.15 -9.83 18.86
N GLU A 344 -13.16 -10.18 17.56
CA GLU A 344 -14.37 -10.52 16.82
C GLU A 344 -14.88 -11.92 17.14
N GLU A 345 -14.01 -12.91 17.32
CA GLU A 345 -14.38 -14.29 17.58
C GLU A 345 -14.77 -14.52 19.05
N GLY A 346 -14.16 -13.79 19.98
CA GLY A 346 -14.38 -13.97 21.42
C GLY A 346 -14.19 -15.44 21.84
N ASP A 347 -15.14 -15.98 22.57
CA ASP A 347 -15.13 -17.40 23.04
C ASP A 347 -15.46 -18.42 21.91
N MET A 348 -15.78 -17.93 20.70
CA MET A 348 -16.22 -18.77 19.57
C MET A 348 -15.10 -18.96 18.52
N ALA A 349 -13.86 -19.13 18.97
CA ALA A 349 -12.71 -19.27 18.09
C ALA A 349 -12.93 -20.28 16.94
N GLY A 350 -12.69 -19.82 15.71
CA GLY A 350 -12.81 -20.64 14.49
C GLY A 350 -14.22 -20.75 13.91
N ARG A 351 -15.25 -20.16 14.53
CA ARG A 351 -16.61 -20.08 13.96
C ARG A 351 -16.79 -18.83 13.13
N ALA A 352 -17.79 -18.84 12.26
CA ALA A 352 -18.16 -17.66 11.47
C ALA A 352 -18.62 -16.51 12.39
N VAL A 353 -17.97 -15.38 12.28
CA VAL A 353 -18.25 -14.17 13.09
C VAL A 353 -19.55 -13.54 12.65
N SER A 354 -20.47 -13.27 13.59
CA SER A 354 -21.73 -12.56 13.29
C SER A 354 -21.48 -11.09 12.94
N GLU A 355 -22.46 -10.45 12.30
CA GLU A 355 -22.35 -9.03 11.90
C GLU A 355 -22.15 -8.07 13.08
N GLU A 356 -22.75 -8.38 14.23
CA GLU A 356 -22.67 -7.57 15.45
C GLU A 356 -21.29 -7.60 16.09
N MET A 357 -20.57 -8.71 15.94
CA MET A 357 -19.23 -8.90 16.50
C MET A 357 -18.13 -8.26 15.63
N ARG A 358 -18.43 -7.89 14.39
CA ARG A 358 -17.47 -7.34 13.44
C ARG A 358 -16.97 -5.96 13.87
N LEU A 359 -15.66 -5.81 13.91
CA LEU A 359 -15.03 -4.52 14.15
C LEU A 359 -15.09 -3.63 12.88
N ARG A 360 -15.35 -2.33 13.09
CA ARG A 360 -15.48 -1.34 12.02
C ARG A 360 -14.43 -0.25 12.22
N ASP A 361 -14.12 0.45 11.13
CA ASP A 361 -13.25 1.63 11.14
C ASP A 361 -11.93 1.42 11.92
N VAL A 362 -11.33 0.22 11.74
CA VAL A 362 -10.09 -0.14 12.41
C VAL A 362 -8.96 0.75 11.90
N THR A 363 -8.31 1.45 12.82
CA THR A 363 -7.11 2.25 12.58
C THR A 363 -6.06 1.90 13.63
N PHE A 364 -4.80 2.19 13.38
CA PHE A 364 -3.74 1.97 14.34
C PHE A 364 -2.58 2.96 14.18
N ASP A 365 -1.91 3.21 15.29
CA ASP A 365 -0.68 3.99 15.36
C ASP A 365 0.44 3.11 15.93
N ILE A 366 1.62 3.16 15.32
CA ILE A 366 2.80 2.42 15.75
C ILE A 366 3.74 3.38 16.45
N HIS A 367 4.15 2.99 17.68
CA HIS A 367 5.08 3.73 18.53
C HIS A 367 6.36 2.89 18.72
N PRO A 368 7.35 3.03 17.82
CA PRO A 368 8.53 2.14 17.78
C PRO A 368 9.37 2.25 19.05
N ASP A 369 9.56 3.46 19.57
CA ASP A 369 10.37 3.71 20.77
C ASP A 369 9.79 2.99 22.02
N ALA A 370 8.46 2.92 22.09
CA ALA A 370 7.75 2.21 23.14
C ALA A 370 7.52 0.72 22.82
N LYS A 371 7.82 0.29 21.57
CA LYS A 371 7.50 -1.05 21.02
C LYS A 371 6.03 -1.44 21.26
N ILE A 372 5.13 -0.52 20.97
CA ILE A 372 3.69 -0.75 21.03
C ILE A 372 3.00 -0.28 19.78
N ALA A 373 1.87 -0.93 19.45
CA ALA A 373 0.88 -0.43 18.51
C ALA A 373 -0.41 -0.14 19.25
N THR A 374 -0.97 1.06 19.09
CA THR A 374 -2.30 1.38 19.59
C THR A 374 -3.32 1.19 18.49
N VAL A 375 -4.26 0.27 18.70
CA VAL A 375 -5.30 -0.05 17.73
C VAL A 375 -6.63 0.51 18.21
N TYR A 376 -7.38 1.15 17.31
CA TYR A 376 -8.72 1.69 17.55
C TYR A 376 -9.71 0.99 16.63
N ALA A 377 -10.90 0.69 17.12
CA ALA A 377 -11.95 0.07 16.33
C ALA A 377 -13.35 0.47 16.83
N GLY A 378 -14.31 0.55 15.93
CA GLY A 378 -15.72 0.65 16.27
C GLY A 378 -16.33 -0.73 16.48
N LYS A 379 -17.01 -0.96 17.61
CA LYS A 379 -17.77 -2.16 17.91
C LYS A 379 -19.25 -1.80 18.10
N LYS A 380 -20.17 -2.53 17.45
CA LYS A 380 -21.59 -2.32 17.65
C LYS A 380 -21.98 -2.70 19.09
N ASN A 381 -22.70 -1.82 19.76
CA ASN A 381 -23.32 -2.11 21.05
C ASN A 381 -24.75 -2.66 20.87
N ILE A 382 -25.39 -3.03 21.98
CA ILE A 382 -26.74 -3.58 22.01
C ILE A 382 -27.81 -2.64 21.42
N ASN A 383 -27.54 -1.34 21.36
CA ASN A 383 -28.44 -0.33 20.77
C ASN A 383 -28.14 -0.10 19.27
N GLY A 384 -27.18 -0.83 18.67
CA GLY A 384 -26.78 -0.69 17.28
C GLY A 384 -25.87 0.51 16.99
N THR A 385 -25.48 1.29 18.01
CA THR A 385 -24.48 2.35 17.86
C THR A 385 -23.07 1.79 17.93
N LEU A 386 -22.07 2.55 17.43
CA LEU A 386 -20.68 2.14 17.46
C LEU A 386 -20.00 2.75 18.70
N ASP A 387 -19.48 1.89 19.56
CA ASP A 387 -18.57 2.27 20.64
C ASP A 387 -17.14 2.15 20.13
N VAL A 388 -16.30 3.14 20.43
CA VAL A 388 -14.89 3.07 20.12
C VAL A 388 -14.17 2.26 21.19
N ILE A 389 -13.57 1.17 20.78
CA ILE A 389 -12.64 0.39 21.62
C ILE A 389 -11.21 0.64 21.17
N HIS A 390 -10.27 0.56 22.10
CA HIS A 390 -8.84 0.65 21.80
C HIS A 390 -8.03 -0.36 22.61
N LYS A 391 -6.87 -0.70 22.09
CA LYS A 391 -5.93 -1.62 22.75
C LYS A 391 -4.50 -1.25 22.40
N GLU A 392 -3.64 -1.26 23.42
CA GLU A 392 -2.19 -1.24 23.23
C GLU A 392 -1.67 -2.68 23.09
N LEU A 393 -0.94 -2.92 22.03
CA LEU A 393 -0.35 -4.22 21.67
C LEU A 393 1.17 -4.11 21.76
N ALA A 394 1.81 -5.01 22.50
CA ALA A 394 3.27 -5.09 22.54
C ALA A 394 3.82 -5.60 21.21
N LEU A 395 4.87 -4.94 20.70
CA LEU A 395 5.62 -5.36 19.51
C LEU A 395 6.94 -5.99 19.96
N HIS A 396 7.27 -7.15 19.40
CA HIS A 396 8.45 -7.95 19.76
C HIS A 396 9.63 -7.73 18.85
#